data_0332eba2e77006dc53a150bf9da49f29
#
_entry.id   0332eba2e77006dc53a150bf9da49f29
#
_cell.length_a   1.000
_cell.length_b   1.000
_cell.length_c   1.000
_cell.angle_alpha   90.00
_cell.angle_beta   90.00
_cell.angle_gamma   90.00
#
_symmetry.space_group_name_H-M   'P 1'
#
loop_
_entity.id
_entity.type
_entity.pdbx_description
1 polymer ?
#
loop_
_entity_poly.entity_id
_entity_poly.type
_entity_poly.pdbx_seq_one_letter_code
_entity_poly.pdbx_strand_id
1 'polypeptide(L)'
;MNDLILALETSCDETAAAVLDAASGKILASEISSQIEIHRPYGGVVPEVASRNHTVSIRPVVEACLDASQGGWDSIRAYAATAGPGLASSLLIGNTVAKSLAMACDRPFYAINHLEGHLLSPFQEVETASGDMSIPPAVGLVVSGGHTLLVDMAGFQNYRLLGSTRDDAAGEAFDKGAKLLGLPYPGGPEIEKTARVGDPEAYDFPRGLATEANFDFSFSGLKTSLRYRLDRLSAEEEKSRVADLSASYQHAIVEVLVAKSIAACEALKRKTLAVSGGVSCNGTLRERLKEEADRHGIKLRLAKPSLCTDNAAMIGFVAAQRWQRQDPGDPLEQEINPNLRIFSEASTSDP
;
A
#
# COMPACT_ATOMS: atom_id res chain seq x y z
N MET A 1 4.60 21.11 25.15
CA MET A 1 5.37 20.27 24.20
C MET A 1 4.39 19.24 23.67
N ASN A 2 4.35 19.03 22.37
CA ASN A 2 3.44 18.04 21.80
C ASN A 2 4.01 16.64 22.06
N ASP A 3 3.14 15.69 22.36
CA ASP A 3 3.49 14.28 22.42
C ASP A 3 3.73 13.77 21.00
N LEU A 4 4.91 13.21 20.72
CA LEU A 4 5.30 12.75 19.40
C LEU A 4 5.42 11.23 19.35
N ILE A 5 5.14 10.66 18.19
CA ILE A 5 5.33 9.24 17.88
C ILE A 5 6.41 9.11 16.83
N LEU A 6 7.42 8.28 17.08
CA LEU A 6 8.39 7.83 16.08
C LEU A 6 7.95 6.48 15.53
N ALA A 7 7.71 6.42 14.24
CA ALA A 7 7.31 5.22 13.53
C ALA A 7 8.38 4.75 12.55
N LEU A 8 8.52 3.42 12.38
CA LEU A 8 9.47 2.77 11.49
C LEU A 8 8.75 1.81 10.55
N GLU A 9 9.16 1.80 9.29
CA GLU A 9 8.71 0.87 8.25
C GLU A 9 9.91 0.24 7.57
N THR A 10 9.96 -1.11 7.58
CA THR A 10 11.00 -1.90 6.92
C THR A 10 10.45 -3.23 6.38
N SER A 11 9.17 -3.30 6.02
CA SER A 11 8.54 -4.59 5.68
C SER A 11 8.97 -5.18 4.34
N CYS A 12 9.50 -4.36 3.42
CA CYS A 12 9.89 -4.81 2.07
C CYS A 12 11.25 -4.22 1.66
N ASP A 13 11.28 -3.23 0.80
CA ASP A 13 12.50 -2.63 0.23
C ASP A 13 12.62 -1.11 0.50
N GLU A 14 11.76 -0.55 1.34
CA GLU A 14 11.88 0.81 1.87
C GLU A 14 12.30 0.78 3.34
N THR A 15 13.36 1.55 3.68
CA THR A 15 13.66 1.90 5.06
C THR A 15 13.11 3.27 5.34
N ALA A 16 12.09 3.36 6.19
CA ALA A 16 11.47 4.65 6.47
C ALA A 16 11.33 4.92 7.96
N ALA A 17 11.39 6.22 8.32
CA ALA A 17 11.05 6.74 9.63
C ALA A 17 10.11 7.94 9.48
N ALA A 18 9.19 8.10 10.41
CA ALA A 18 8.33 9.27 10.47
C ALA A 18 8.11 9.70 11.91
N VAL A 19 8.04 11.03 12.11
CA VAL A 19 7.65 11.64 13.38
C VAL A 19 6.31 12.32 13.20
N LEU A 20 5.35 11.94 14.03
CA LEU A 20 3.99 12.47 13.99
C LEU A 20 3.60 13.08 15.33
N ASP A 21 2.76 14.10 15.28
CA ASP A 21 2.04 14.59 16.45
C ASP A 21 0.98 13.55 16.87
N ALA A 22 1.07 13.06 18.11
CA ALA A 22 0.23 11.98 18.60
C ALA A 22 -1.25 12.35 18.73
N ALA A 23 -1.53 13.62 18.93
CA ALA A 23 -2.90 14.12 19.12
C ALA A 23 -3.65 14.31 17.80
N SER A 24 -2.96 14.75 16.75
CA SER A 24 -3.58 15.10 15.46
C SER A 24 -3.24 14.13 14.33
N GLY A 25 -2.27 13.21 14.53
CA GLY A 25 -1.72 12.37 13.47
C GLY A 25 -0.97 13.13 12.36
N LYS A 26 -0.70 14.44 12.59
CA LYS A 26 0.01 15.28 11.61
C LYS A 26 1.46 14.83 11.48
N ILE A 27 1.89 14.66 10.24
CA ILE A 27 3.28 14.35 9.91
C ILE A 27 4.13 15.60 10.15
N LEU A 28 5.14 15.50 11.01
CA LEU A 28 6.13 16.56 11.26
C LEU A 28 7.39 16.33 10.43
N ALA A 29 7.78 15.07 10.26
CA ALA A 29 8.87 14.66 9.39
C ALA A 29 8.62 13.25 8.87
N SER A 30 9.10 12.94 7.66
CA SER A 30 9.05 11.61 7.06
C SER A 30 10.24 11.45 6.12
N GLU A 31 11.07 10.45 6.39
CA GLU A 31 12.28 10.14 5.64
C GLU A 31 12.21 8.72 5.12
N ILE A 32 12.59 8.53 3.85
CA ILE A 32 12.55 7.23 3.17
C ILE A 32 13.87 7.00 2.42
N SER A 33 14.46 5.84 2.64
CA SER A 33 15.57 5.31 1.84
C SER A 33 15.07 4.10 1.05
N SER A 34 14.79 4.30 -0.24
CA SER A 34 14.31 3.24 -1.13
C SER A 34 15.47 2.43 -1.72
N GLN A 35 15.25 1.14 -1.85
CA GLN A 35 16.21 0.18 -2.40
C GLN A 35 15.90 -0.20 -3.86
N ILE A 36 14.98 0.50 -4.55
CA ILE A 36 14.57 0.20 -5.93
C ILE A 36 15.77 0.06 -6.86
N GLU A 37 16.75 0.99 -6.78
CA GLU A 37 17.96 0.94 -7.62
C GLU A 37 18.82 -0.28 -7.36
N ILE A 38 18.86 -0.75 -6.11
CA ILE A 38 19.62 -1.91 -5.68
C ILE A 38 18.97 -3.20 -6.21
N HIS A 39 17.64 -3.23 -6.25
CA HIS A 39 16.86 -4.38 -6.70
C HIS A 39 16.63 -4.41 -8.22
N ARG A 40 16.79 -3.28 -8.90
CA ARG A 40 16.58 -3.16 -10.36
C ARG A 40 17.34 -4.22 -11.18
N PRO A 41 18.62 -4.54 -10.92
CA PRO A 41 19.35 -5.56 -11.69
C PRO A 41 18.76 -6.98 -11.56
N TYR A 42 18.00 -7.23 -10.47
CA TYR A 42 17.39 -8.53 -10.22
C TYR A 42 15.97 -8.62 -10.79
N GLY A 43 15.37 -7.47 -11.17
CA GLY A 43 14.00 -7.40 -11.67
C GLY A 43 12.93 -7.67 -10.61
N GLY A 44 13.24 -7.43 -9.34
CA GLY A 44 12.36 -7.61 -8.19
C GLY A 44 13.14 -7.66 -6.86
N VAL A 45 12.45 -7.62 -5.74
CA VAL A 45 13.05 -7.57 -4.41
C VAL A 45 13.75 -8.90 -4.06
N VAL A 46 14.99 -8.80 -3.56
CA VAL A 46 15.77 -9.92 -3.04
C VAL A 46 15.85 -9.80 -1.51
N PRO A 47 15.17 -10.67 -0.74
CA PRO A 47 15.00 -10.50 0.71
C PRO A 47 16.30 -10.33 1.51
N GLU A 48 17.35 -11.09 1.18
CA GLU A 48 18.63 -10.97 1.87
C GLU A 48 19.35 -9.64 1.58
N VAL A 49 19.21 -9.12 0.37
CA VAL A 49 19.75 -7.81 0.00
C VAL A 49 18.98 -6.72 0.74
N ALA A 50 17.65 -6.83 0.78
CA ALA A 50 16.79 -5.89 1.48
C ALA A 50 17.16 -5.78 2.96
N SER A 51 17.24 -6.91 3.67
CA SER A 51 17.55 -6.90 5.11
C SER A 51 18.92 -6.30 5.44
N ARG A 52 19.95 -6.59 4.64
CA ARG A 52 21.28 -5.99 4.82
C ARG A 52 21.27 -4.47 4.64
N ASN A 53 20.53 -3.97 3.65
CA ASN A 53 20.40 -2.54 3.43
C ASN A 53 19.64 -1.85 4.55
N HIS A 54 18.54 -2.44 5.07
CA HIS A 54 17.84 -1.91 6.24
C HIS A 54 18.79 -1.71 7.42
N THR A 55 19.65 -2.68 7.69
CA THR A 55 20.62 -2.58 8.81
C THR A 55 21.55 -1.38 8.68
N VAL A 56 21.95 -1.02 7.46
CA VAL A 56 22.82 0.14 7.18
C VAL A 56 22.03 1.44 7.21
N SER A 57 20.79 1.43 6.68
CA SER A 57 20.01 2.65 6.41
C SER A 57 19.17 3.10 7.60
N ILE A 58 18.80 2.22 8.54
CA ILE A 58 17.82 2.52 9.59
C ILE A 58 18.27 3.67 10.50
N ARG A 59 19.53 3.67 10.93
CA ARG A 59 20.05 4.72 11.81
C ARG A 59 20.09 6.09 11.14
N PRO A 60 20.72 6.27 9.95
CA PRO A 60 20.73 7.58 9.29
C PRO A 60 19.32 8.08 8.96
N VAL A 61 18.38 7.21 8.60
CA VAL A 61 16.99 7.59 8.30
C VAL A 61 16.28 8.09 9.57
N VAL A 62 16.46 7.42 10.71
CA VAL A 62 15.90 7.85 11.99
C VAL A 62 16.49 9.18 12.45
N GLU A 63 17.82 9.33 12.40
CA GLU A 63 18.50 10.58 12.79
C GLU A 63 18.03 11.74 11.92
N ALA A 64 17.99 11.59 10.59
CA ALA A 64 17.51 12.62 9.66
C ALA A 64 16.05 13.00 9.93
N CYS A 65 15.19 12.02 10.20
CA CYS A 65 13.77 12.26 10.49
C CYS A 65 13.58 13.04 11.80
N LEU A 66 14.35 12.72 12.85
CA LEU A 66 14.29 13.44 14.13
C LEU A 66 14.79 14.87 13.98
N ASP A 67 15.89 15.07 13.28
CA ASP A 67 16.43 16.42 13.02
C ASP A 67 15.42 17.28 12.24
N ALA A 68 14.79 16.70 11.21
CA ALA A 68 13.77 17.40 10.41
C ALA A 68 12.50 17.73 11.22
N SER A 69 12.14 16.90 12.20
CA SER A 69 10.94 17.10 13.03
C SER A 69 11.06 18.26 14.03
N GLN A 70 12.28 18.71 14.32
CA GLN A 70 12.60 19.72 15.36
C GLN A 70 12.13 19.32 16.78
N GLY A 71 11.63 18.10 16.97
CA GLY A 71 11.09 17.64 18.25
C GLY A 71 12.13 17.07 19.22
N GLY A 72 13.23 16.54 18.68
CA GLY A 72 14.25 15.83 19.46
C GLY A 72 13.75 14.58 20.18
N TRP A 73 14.66 13.78 20.73
CA TRP A 73 14.37 12.52 21.42
C TRP A 73 13.45 12.67 22.64
N ASP A 74 13.62 13.77 23.38
CA ASP A 74 12.84 14.01 24.61
C ASP A 74 11.36 14.26 24.37
N SER A 75 10.95 14.55 23.14
CA SER A 75 9.55 14.75 22.77
C SER A 75 8.86 13.47 22.33
N ILE A 76 9.61 12.39 22.07
CA ILE A 76 9.04 11.12 21.66
C ILE A 76 8.38 10.43 22.86
N ARG A 77 7.09 10.16 22.75
CA ARG A 77 6.28 9.53 23.80
C ARG A 77 5.88 8.10 23.48
N ALA A 78 5.98 7.69 22.23
CA ALA A 78 5.71 6.33 21.80
C ALA A 78 6.53 5.96 20.58
N TYR A 79 6.74 4.67 20.41
CA TYR A 79 7.44 4.08 19.27
C TYR A 79 6.52 3.10 18.55
N ALA A 80 6.59 3.09 17.24
CA ALA A 80 5.81 2.16 16.43
C ALA A 80 6.68 1.53 15.35
N ALA A 81 6.38 0.29 14.99
CA ALA A 81 6.98 -0.35 13.84
C ALA A 81 6.03 -1.36 13.21
N THR A 82 6.24 -1.62 11.95
CA THR A 82 5.54 -2.68 11.25
C THR A 82 5.92 -4.04 11.84
N ALA A 83 4.89 -4.79 12.27
CA ALA A 83 5.02 -6.14 12.78
C ALA A 83 4.69 -7.22 11.73
N GLY A 84 4.12 -6.81 10.61
CA GLY A 84 3.72 -7.64 9.46
C GLY A 84 2.46 -7.13 8.78
N PRO A 85 2.09 -7.74 7.63
CA PRO A 85 2.87 -8.71 6.87
C PRO A 85 4.11 -8.09 6.22
N GLY A 86 5.03 -8.95 5.72
CA GLY A 86 6.24 -8.50 5.04
C GLY A 86 7.37 -9.54 5.07
N LEU A 87 8.54 -9.15 4.59
CA LEU A 87 9.73 -10.01 4.60
C LEU A 87 10.25 -10.17 6.03
N ALA A 88 10.33 -11.41 6.54
CA ALA A 88 10.66 -11.69 7.93
C ALA A 88 11.95 -11.01 8.39
N SER A 89 13.03 -11.13 7.63
CA SER A 89 14.34 -10.53 7.97
C SER A 89 14.31 -9.01 7.93
N SER A 90 13.50 -8.41 7.08
CA SER A 90 13.32 -6.96 6.98
C SER A 90 12.48 -6.41 8.14
N LEU A 91 11.35 -7.04 8.44
CA LEU A 91 10.47 -6.71 9.58
C LEU A 91 11.25 -6.70 10.91
N LEU A 92 12.13 -7.69 11.12
CA LEU A 92 12.93 -7.79 12.34
C LEU A 92 13.75 -6.53 12.62
N ILE A 93 14.25 -5.85 11.60
CA ILE A 93 15.13 -4.70 11.78
C ILE A 93 14.37 -3.50 12.37
N GLY A 94 13.32 -3.04 11.70
CA GLY A 94 12.53 -1.91 12.17
C GLY A 94 11.85 -2.21 13.51
N ASN A 95 11.31 -3.41 13.65
CA ASN A 95 10.63 -3.84 14.88
C ASN A 95 11.59 -3.90 16.09
N THR A 96 12.79 -4.49 15.91
CA THR A 96 13.80 -4.56 16.98
C THR A 96 14.31 -3.16 17.36
N VAL A 97 14.56 -2.29 16.40
CA VAL A 97 14.98 -0.91 16.68
C VAL A 97 13.93 -0.15 17.46
N ALA A 98 12.65 -0.18 17.04
CA ALA A 98 11.57 0.50 17.73
C ALA A 98 11.36 -0.03 19.16
N LYS A 99 11.40 -1.35 19.37
CA LYS A 99 11.33 -1.98 20.70
C LYS A 99 12.49 -1.60 21.59
N SER A 100 13.71 -1.57 21.04
CA SER A 100 14.90 -1.20 21.81
C SER A 100 14.83 0.25 22.28
N LEU A 101 14.33 1.16 21.42
CA LEU A 101 14.11 2.55 21.77
C LEU A 101 12.99 2.69 22.81
N ALA A 102 11.88 1.99 22.66
CA ALA A 102 10.77 1.98 23.59
C ALA A 102 11.22 1.51 24.99
N MET A 103 11.98 0.41 25.05
CA MET A 103 12.55 -0.11 26.29
C MET A 103 13.55 0.86 26.93
N ALA A 104 14.44 1.45 26.15
CA ALA A 104 15.47 2.36 26.67
C ALA A 104 14.87 3.68 27.23
N CYS A 105 13.75 4.13 26.64
CA CYS A 105 13.07 5.36 27.04
C CYS A 105 11.91 5.16 28.02
N ASP A 106 11.59 3.91 28.37
CA ASP A 106 10.39 3.55 29.16
C ASP A 106 9.11 4.14 28.58
N ARG A 107 8.85 3.81 27.29
CA ARG A 107 7.72 4.32 26.51
C ARG A 107 6.96 3.17 25.84
N PRO A 108 5.65 3.35 25.57
CA PRO A 108 4.86 2.34 24.84
C PRO A 108 5.41 2.07 23.44
N PHE A 109 5.27 0.80 23.05
CA PHE A 109 5.56 0.31 21.71
C PHE A 109 4.26 -0.11 21.02
N TYR A 110 4.10 0.21 19.76
CA TYR A 110 2.97 -0.22 18.93
C TYR A 110 3.44 -1.09 17.77
N ALA A 111 3.02 -2.35 17.78
CA ALA A 111 3.21 -3.30 16.70
C ALA A 111 2.09 -3.11 15.67
N ILE A 112 2.40 -2.56 14.51
CA ILE A 112 1.40 -2.13 13.54
C ILE A 112 1.32 -3.12 12.37
N ASN A 113 0.08 -3.37 11.91
CA ASN A 113 -0.14 -4.12 10.69
C ASN A 113 0.10 -3.20 9.47
N HIS A 114 0.99 -3.63 8.58
CA HIS A 114 1.34 -2.91 7.36
C HIS A 114 0.12 -2.57 6.47
N LEU A 115 -0.78 -3.53 6.31
CA LEU A 115 -2.00 -3.34 5.50
C LEU A 115 -2.97 -2.36 6.15
N GLU A 116 -3.02 -2.29 7.49
CA GLU A 116 -3.78 -1.27 8.20
C GLU A 116 -3.21 0.12 7.95
N GLY A 117 -1.88 0.25 7.92
CA GLY A 117 -1.21 1.49 7.52
C GLY A 117 -1.69 1.97 6.15
N HIS A 118 -1.63 1.11 5.15
CA HIS A 118 -2.15 1.42 3.81
C HIS A 118 -3.64 1.75 3.83
N LEU A 119 -4.44 0.94 4.51
CA LEU A 119 -5.90 1.10 4.55
C LEU A 119 -6.32 2.47 5.12
N LEU A 120 -5.56 2.99 6.09
CA LEU A 120 -5.84 4.25 6.74
C LEU A 120 -5.14 5.46 6.10
N SER A 121 -4.14 5.28 5.25
CA SER A 121 -3.40 6.38 4.62
C SER A 121 -4.28 7.38 3.82
N PRO A 122 -5.44 7.01 3.20
CA PRO A 122 -6.35 7.97 2.56
C PRO A 122 -7.05 8.93 3.53
N PHE A 123 -6.98 8.66 4.83
CA PHE A 123 -7.58 9.51 5.88
C PHE A 123 -6.54 10.38 6.59
N GLN A 124 -5.26 10.11 6.37
CA GLN A 124 -4.17 10.90 6.90
C GLN A 124 -4.12 12.28 6.23
N GLU A 125 -3.76 13.31 6.98
CA GLU A 125 -3.67 14.69 6.48
C GLU A 125 -4.95 15.24 5.81
N VAL A 126 -6.11 14.69 6.15
CA VAL A 126 -7.36 15.34 5.82
C VAL A 126 -7.50 16.55 6.73
N GLU A 127 -7.40 17.74 6.14
CA GLU A 127 -7.66 18.99 6.87
C GLU A 127 -9.10 19.00 7.36
N THR A 128 -9.30 18.57 8.60
CA THR A 128 -10.53 18.82 9.32
C THR A 128 -10.29 20.06 10.17
N ALA A 129 -11.21 21.01 10.16
CA ALA A 129 -11.14 22.24 10.97
C ALA A 129 -11.01 21.95 12.48
N SER A 130 -11.26 20.71 12.90
CA SER A 130 -11.24 20.24 14.30
C SER A 130 -10.05 19.34 14.65
N GLY A 131 -9.17 18.98 13.72
CA GLY A 131 -8.15 17.95 13.96
C GLY A 131 -8.74 16.55 14.18
N ASP A 132 -9.98 16.32 13.73
CA ASP A 132 -10.68 15.05 13.87
C ASP A 132 -10.03 13.96 13.02
N MET A 133 -9.48 12.94 13.66
CA MET A 133 -8.90 11.74 13.02
C MET A 133 -9.92 10.60 12.87
N SER A 134 -11.22 10.89 12.89
CA SER A 134 -12.25 9.85 12.76
C SER A 134 -12.17 9.13 11.42
N ILE A 135 -12.31 7.81 11.47
CA ILE A 135 -12.37 6.95 10.29
C ILE A 135 -13.83 6.64 10.02
N PRO A 136 -14.46 7.28 9.00
CA PRO A 136 -15.84 7.02 8.65
C PRO A 136 -16.00 5.63 8.02
N PRO A 137 -17.22 5.06 8.06
CA PRO A 137 -17.49 3.84 7.31
C PRO A 137 -17.21 4.00 5.82
N ALA A 138 -16.42 3.05 5.26
CA ALA A 138 -15.93 3.12 3.89
C ALA A 138 -15.70 1.71 3.30
N VAL A 139 -15.57 1.62 1.99
CA VAL A 139 -14.85 0.52 1.33
C VAL A 139 -13.41 0.96 1.15
N GLY A 140 -12.46 0.13 1.56
CA GLY A 140 -11.03 0.32 1.31
C GLY A 140 -10.55 -0.55 0.17
N LEU A 141 -9.85 0.02 -0.81
CA LEU A 141 -9.07 -0.70 -1.82
C LEU A 141 -7.58 -0.49 -1.52
N VAL A 142 -6.90 -1.56 -1.13
CA VAL A 142 -5.44 -1.56 -1.04
C VAL A 142 -4.88 -2.29 -2.26
N VAL A 143 -4.08 -1.58 -3.06
CA VAL A 143 -3.52 -2.09 -4.32
C VAL A 143 -2.05 -1.74 -4.46
N SER A 144 -1.18 -2.73 -4.24
CA SER A 144 0.28 -2.57 -4.20
C SER A 144 1.00 -3.63 -5.04
N GLY A 145 2.32 -3.70 -4.94
CA GLY A 145 3.14 -4.75 -5.55
C GLY A 145 2.76 -6.14 -5.08
N GLY A 146 2.52 -6.31 -3.77
CA GLY A 146 2.25 -7.62 -3.16
C GLY A 146 0.79 -7.86 -2.79
N HIS A 147 -0.07 -6.83 -2.77
CA HIS A 147 -1.42 -6.94 -2.25
C HIS A 147 -2.46 -6.31 -3.19
N THR A 148 -3.59 -6.99 -3.34
CA THR A 148 -4.81 -6.43 -3.95
C THR A 148 -6.00 -6.95 -3.16
N LEU A 149 -6.65 -6.07 -2.41
CA LEU A 149 -7.76 -6.44 -1.53
C LEU A 149 -8.79 -5.33 -1.39
N LEU A 150 -10.05 -5.74 -1.22
CA LEU A 150 -11.18 -4.89 -0.86
C LEU A 150 -11.62 -5.21 0.56
N VAL A 151 -11.88 -4.16 1.32
CA VAL A 151 -12.18 -4.21 2.75
C VAL A 151 -13.40 -3.37 3.06
N ASP A 152 -14.36 -3.92 3.79
CA ASP A 152 -15.40 -3.14 4.45
C ASP A 152 -14.86 -2.58 5.77
N MET A 153 -14.83 -1.29 5.89
CA MET A 153 -14.41 -0.55 7.08
C MET A 153 -15.65 0.02 7.76
N ALA A 154 -16.03 -0.53 8.91
CA ALA A 154 -17.10 0.06 9.72
C ALA A 154 -16.59 1.18 10.66
N GLY A 155 -15.27 1.28 10.81
CA GLY A 155 -14.54 2.24 11.64
C GLY A 155 -13.13 1.74 11.91
N PHE A 156 -12.38 2.45 12.75
CA PHE A 156 -11.04 2.04 13.14
C PHE A 156 -11.05 0.63 13.78
N GLN A 157 -10.16 -0.26 13.32
CA GLN A 157 -10.03 -1.67 13.75
C GLN A 157 -11.31 -2.53 13.60
N ASN A 158 -12.29 -2.04 12.86
CA ASN A 158 -13.49 -2.81 12.55
C ASN A 158 -13.53 -3.05 11.03
N TYR A 159 -12.78 -4.05 10.61
CA TYR A 159 -12.54 -4.37 9.20
C TYR A 159 -13.02 -5.77 8.86
N ARG A 160 -13.62 -5.91 7.67
CA ARG A 160 -14.02 -7.19 7.10
C ARG A 160 -13.50 -7.32 5.68
N LEU A 161 -12.79 -8.39 5.38
CA LEU A 161 -12.37 -8.69 4.02
C LEU A 161 -13.58 -8.95 3.15
N LEU A 162 -13.66 -8.27 2.01
CA LEU A 162 -14.68 -8.48 0.98
C LEU A 162 -14.17 -9.39 -0.12
N GLY A 163 -12.93 -9.18 -0.53
CA GLY A 163 -12.25 -9.97 -1.54
C GLY A 163 -10.78 -9.62 -1.62
N SER A 164 -10.01 -10.52 -2.17
CA SER A 164 -8.57 -10.37 -2.40
C SER A 164 -8.16 -11.01 -3.71
N THR A 165 -6.94 -10.73 -4.17
CA THR A 165 -6.43 -11.49 -5.30
C THR A 165 -6.26 -12.96 -4.95
N ARG A 166 -6.64 -13.84 -5.87
CA ARG A 166 -6.48 -15.31 -5.76
C ARG A 166 -5.15 -15.80 -6.33
N ASP A 167 -4.43 -14.90 -7.01
CA ASP A 167 -3.15 -15.19 -7.65
C ASP A 167 -2.24 -13.96 -7.59
N ASP A 168 -1.79 -13.41 -8.71
CA ASP A 168 -0.92 -12.25 -8.74
C ASP A 168 -1.63 -11.00 -8.19
N ALA A 169 -0.92 -10.17 -7.43
CA ALA A 169 -1.38 -8.81 -7.13
C ALA A 169 -1.35 -7.93 -8.40
N ALA A 170 -2.14 -6.85 -8.41
CA ALA A 170 -2.19 -5.94 -9.55
C ALA A 170 -0.81 -5.34 -9.89
N GLY A 171 -0.01 -4.94 -8.89
CA GLY A 171 1.34 -4.44 -9.11
C GLY A 171 2.28 -5.51 -9.65
N GLU A 172 2.20 -6.73 -9.14
CA GLU A 172 2.95 -7.86 -9.68
C GLU A 172 2.55 -8.17 -11.14
N ALA A 173 1.27 -8.04 -11.48
CA ALA A 173 0.81 -8.16 -12.86
C ALA A 173 1.41 -7.08 -13.76
N PHE A 174 1.48 -5.82 -13.30
CA PHE A 174 2.17 -4.74 -14.01
C PHE A 174 3.65 -5.06 -14.22
N ASP A 175 4.38 -5.50 -13.19
CA ASP A 175 5.81 -5.82 -13.29
C ASP A 175 6.08 -6.99 -14.26
N LYS A 176 5.24 -8.03 -14.20
CA LYS A 176 5.31 -9.17 -15.12
C LYS A 176 5.03 -8.76 -16.57
N GLY A 177 4.02 -7.89 -16.77
CA GLY A 177 3.68 -7.33 -18.08
C GLY A 177 4.81 -6.47 -18.66
N ALA A 178 5.36 -5.56 -17.85
CA ALA A 178 6.48 -4.71 -18.23
C ALA A 178 7.71 -5.53 -18.66
N LYS A 179 8.05 -6.55 -17.88
CA LYS A 179 9.16 -7.46 -18.20
C LYS A 179 8.98 -8.17 -19.54
N LEU A 180 7.76 -8.60 -19.88
CA LEU A 180 7.45 -9.21 -21.17
C LEU A 180 7.56 -8.21 -22.32
N LEU A 181 7.19 -6.94 -22.08
CA LEU A 181 7.29 -5.84 -23.05
C LEU A 181 8.70 -5.24 -23.16
N GLY A 182 9.68 -5.78 -22.43
CA GLY A 182 11.05 -5.24 -22.43
C GLY A 182 11.18 -3.88 -21.74
N LEU A 183 10.21 -3.51 -20.89
CA LEU A 183 10.22 -2.25 -20.12
C LEU A 183 11.01 -2.41 -18.82
N PRO A 184 11.61 -1.31 -18.30
CA PRO A 184 12.37 -1.34 -17.05
C PRO A 184 11.51 -1.67 -15.81
N TYR A 185 12.18 -2.01 -14.71
CA TYR A 185 11.61 -2.10 -13.37
C TYR A 185 11.74 -0.74 -12.62
N PRO A 186 10.72 -0.30 -11.85
CA PRO A 186 9.43 -0.95 -11.59
C PRO A 186 8.45 -0.82 -12.77
N GLY A 187 7.72 -1.91 -13.06
CA GLY A 187 6.94 -2.04 -14.29
C GLY A 187 5.70 -1.18 -14.36
N GLY A 188 5.02 -0.94 -13.22
CA GLY A 188 3.79 -0.14 -13.20
C GLY A 188 3.96 1.25 -13.81
N PRO A 189 4.88 2.08 -13.32
CA PRO A 189 5.16 3.40 -13.89
C PRO A 189 5.59 3.38 -15.37
N GLU A 190 6.36 2.37 -15.78
CA GLU A 190 6.83 2.26 -17.17
C GLU A 190 5.71 1.85 -18.12
N ILE A 191 4.81 0.93 -17.70
CA ILE A 191 3.59 0.63 -18.48
C ILE A 191 2.72 1.87 -18.60
N GLU A 192 2.47 2.59 -17.49
CA GLU A 192 1.66 3.81 -17.52
C GLU A 192 2.23 4.86 -18.49
N LYS A 193 3.54 5.10 -18.41
CA LYS A 193 4.23 6.06 -19.29
C LYS A 193 4.10 5.66 -20.76
N THR A 194 4.30 4.38 -21.06
CA THR A 194 4.24 3.86 -22.44
C THR A 194 2.80 3.85 -22.96
N ALA A 195 1.82 3.56 -22.12
CA ALA A 195 0.40 3.52 -22.43
C ALA A 195 -0.19 4.87 -22.85
N ARG A 196 0.44 5.99 -22.46
CA ARG A 196 -0.09 7.36 -22.74
C ARG A 196 -0.34 7.67 -24.20
N VAL A 197 0.40 7.03 -25.10
CA VAL A 197 0.32 7.23 -26.55
C VAL A 197 -0.26 6.02 -27.28
N GLY A 198 -0.71 5.01 -26.56
CA GLY A 198 -1.30 3.78 -27.08
C GLY A 198 -2.83 3.80 -27.03
N ASP A 199 -3.44 2.91 -27.82
CA ASP A 199 -4.88 2.69 -27.82
C ASP A 199 -5.28 1.63 -26.77
N PRO A 200 -6.09 1.97 -25.75
CA PRO A 200 -6.52 1.04 -24.71
C PRO A 200 -7.47 -0.06 -25.24
N GLU A 201 -8.05 0.10 -26.43
CA GLU A 201 -8.98 -0.85 -27.03
C GLU A 201 -8.33 -1.68 -28.16
N ALA A 202 -7.04 -1.46 -28.47
CA ALA A 202 -6.35 -2.17 -29.55
C ALA A 202 -6.28 -3.69 -29.33
N TYR A 203 -6.25 -4.12 -28.07
CA TYR A 203 -6.16 -5.54 -27.69
C TYR A 203 -7.13 -5.90 -26.58
N ASP A 204 -7.89 -6.95 -26.79
CA ASP A 204 -8.77 -7.49 -25.75
C ASP A 204 -7.99 -8.45 -24.82
N PHE A 205 -7.65 -8.00 -23.60
CA PHE A 205 -7.06 -8.81 -22.56
C PHE A 205 -8.12 -9.35 -21.60
N PRO A 206 -7.88 -10.50 -20.94
CA PRO A 206 -8.87 -11.08 -20.01
C PRO A 206 -9.09 -10.19 -18.78
N ARG A 207 -10.35 -10.09 -18.32
CA ARG A 207 -10.77 -9.46 -17.07
C ARG A 207 -11.09 -10.58 -16.09
N GLY A 208 -10.07 -11.07 -15.38
CA GLY A 208 -10.23 -12.19 -14.46
C GLY A 208 -11.29 -11.91 -13.40
N LEU A 209 -12.21 -12.87 -13.19
CA LEU A 209 -13.30 -12.81 -12.20
C LEU A 209 -14.24 -11.59 -12.31
N ALA A 210 -14.21 -10.82 -13.40
CA ALA A 210 -15.00 -9.59 -13.54
C ALA A 210 -16.51 -9.84 -13.48
N THR A 211 -16.98 -11.00 -13.96
CA THR A 211 -18.40 -11.38 -14.02
C THR A 211 -18.87 -12.21 -12.83
N GLU A 212 -17.98 -12.61 -11.95
CA GLU A 212 -18.34 -13.40 -10.78
C GLU A 212 -18.97 -12.52 -9.68
N ALA A 213 -19.97 -13.09 -9.00
CA ALA A 213 -20.72 -12.43 -7.92
C ALA A 213 -19.92 -12.37 -6.60
N ASN A 214 -18.61 -12.14 -6.69
CA ASN A 214 -17.72 -11.94 -5.55
C ASN A 214 -16.79 -10.74 -5.79
N PHE A 215 -16.06 -10.33 -4.77
CA PHE A 215 -15.13 -9.19 -4.84
C PHE A 215 -13.66 -9.62 -4.97
N ASP A 216 -13.39 -10.89 -5.27
CA ASP A 216 -12.03 -11.36 -5.49
C ASP A 216 -11.48 -10.93 -6.85
N PHE A 217 -10.17 -10.86 -6.94
CA PHE A 217 -9.42 -10.48 -8.13
C PHE A 217 -8.61 -11.68 -8.67
N SER A 218 -8.25 -11.61 -9.95
CA SER A 218 -7.29 -12.52 -10.57
C SER A 218 -6.62 -11.81 -11.74
N PHE A 219 -5.31 -11.82 -11.75
CA PHE A 219 -4.49 -11.14 -12.78
C PHE A 219 -3.49 -12.07 -13.47
N SER A 220 -3.29 -13.31 -13.01
CA SER A 220 -2.30 -14.25 -13.58
C SER A 220 -2.55 -14.56 -15.06
N GLY A 221 -3.81 -14.56 -15.50
CA GLY A 221 -4.20 -14.76 -16.90
C GLY A 221 -3.69 -13.69 -17.87
N LEU A 222 -3.46 -12.46 -17.37
CA LEU A 222 -2.97 -11.34 -18.17
C LEU A 222 -1.58 -11.59 -18.74
N LYS A 223 -0.64 -12.07 -17.89
CA LYS A 223 0.72 -12.41 -18.31
C LYS A 223 0.72 -13.43 -19.47
N THR A 224 -0.07 -14.49 -19.30
CA THR A 224 -0.17 -15.56 -20.31
C THR A 224 -0.78 -15.04 -21.61
N SER A 225 -1.85 -14.24 -21.52
CA SER A 225 -2.49 -13.61 -22.68
C SER A 225 -1.53 -12.68 -23.42
N LEU A 226 -0.77 -11.84 -22.71
CA LEU A 226 0.22 -10.95 -23.30
C LEU A 226 1.31 -11.75 -24.02
N ARG A 227 1.85 -12.80 -23.38
CA ARG A 227 2.87 -13.66 -24.01
C ARG A 227 2.38 -14.27 -25.32
N TYR A 228 1.18 -14.85 -25.34
CA TYR A 228 0.61 -15.44 -26.55
C TYR A 228 0.42 -14.41 -27.69
N ARG A 229 0.21 -13.12 -27.36
CA ARG A 229 0.14 -12.07 -28.35
C ARG A 229 1.51 -11.72 -28.89
N LEU A 230 2.50 -11.57 -28.02
CA LEU A 230 3.89 -11.30 -28.41
C LEU A 230 4.47 -12.44 -29.27
N ASP A 231 4.23 -13.71 -28.93
CA ASP A 231 4.69 -14.87 -29.70
C ASP A 231 4.16 -14.88 -31.16
N ARG A 232 3.18 -14.05 -31.49
CA ARG A 232 2.60 -13.91 -32.84
C ARG A 232 3.11 -12.70 -33.63
N LEU A 233 3.90 -11.85 -33.00
CA LEU A 233 4.45 -10.64 -33.57
C LEU A 233 5.91 -10.85 -33.98
N SER A 234 6.33 -10.20 -35.06
CA SER A 234 7.76 -10.04 -35.34
C SER A 234 8.38 -9.03 -34.39
N ALA A 235 9.70 -9.02 -34.26
CA ALA A 235 10.42 -8.09 -33.42
C ALA A 235 10.18 -6.60 -33.79
N GLU A 236 9.90 -6.32 -35.06
CA GLU A 236 9.57 -4.97 -35.53
C GLU A 236 8.13 -4.58 -35.14
N GLU A 237 7.18 -5.50 -35.29
CA GLU A 237 5.79 -5.30 -34.84
C GLU A 237 5.71 -5.13 -33.34
N GLU A 238 6.46 -5.91 -32.57
CA GLU A 238 6.54 -5.78 -31.11
C GLU A 238 6.92 -4.34 -30.71
N LYS A 239 7.99 -3.82 -31.26
CA LYS A 239 8.44 -2.43 -31.00
C LYS A 239 7.41 -1.39 -31.39
N SER A 240 6.74 -1.57 -32.54
CA SER A 240 5.71 -0.61 -32.99
C SER A 240 4.41 -0.69 -32.19
N ARG A 241 4.12 -1.83 -31.54
CA ARG A 241 2.87 -2.09 -30.82
C ARG A 241 2.98 -1.98 -29.30
N VAL A 242 4.19 -1.72 -28.76
CA VAL A 242 4.40 -1.70 -27.31
C VAL A 242 3.50 -0.70 -26.59
N ALA A 243 3.20 0.44 -27.21
CA ALA A 243 2.30 1.45 -26.64
C ALA A 243 0.86 0.94 -26.53
N ASP A 244 0.32 0.37 -27.62
CA ASP A 244 -1.04 -0.19 -27.66
C ASP A 244 -1.18 -1.39 -26.70
N LEU A 245 -0.17 -2.27 -26.69
CA LEU A 245 -0.12 -3.41 -25.75
C LEU A 245 -0.11 -2.93 -24.31
N SER A 246 0.69 -1.91 -23.97
CA SER A 246 0.75 -1.33 -22.64
C SER A 246 -0.56 -0.67 -22.25
N ALA A 247 -1.19 0.09 -23.17
CA ALA A 247 -2.46 0.76 -22.92
C ALA A 247 -3.59 -0.24 -22.67
N SER A 248 -3.73 -1.23 -23.54
CA SER A 248 -4.78 -2.26 -23.41
C SER A 248 -4.56 -3.16 -22.19
N TYR A 249 -3.29 -3.47 -21.84
CA TYR A 249 -2.95 -4.25 -20.66
C TYR A 249 -3.30 -3.52 -19.36
N GLN A 250 -2.90 -2.24 -19.26
CA GLN A 250 -3.26 -1.35 -18.16
C GLN A 250 -4.79 -1.21 -18.05
N HIS A 251 -5.47 -1.01 -19.18
CA HIS A 251 -6.93 -0.87 -19.22
C HIS A 251 -7.61 -2.10 -18.57
N ALA A 252 -7.18 -3.31 -18.92
CA ALA A 252 -7.77 -4.52 -18.36
C ALA A 252 -7.62 -4.62 -16.83
N ILE A 253 -6.48 -4.21 -16.27
CA ILE A 253 -6.27 -4.18 -14.81
C ILE A 253 -7.15 -3.13 -14.16
N VAL A 254 -7.12 -1.92 -14.68
CA VAL A 254 -7.84 -0.76 -14.14
C VAL A 254 -9.36 -1.00 -14.13
N GLU A 255 -9.90 -1.52 -15.23
CA GLU A 255 -11.33 -1.81 -15.36
C GLU A 255 -11.85 -2.74 -14.24
N VAL A 256 -11.14 -3.84 -13.96
CA VAL A 256 -11.54 -4.77 -12.90
C VAL A 256 -11.44 -4.13 -11.51
N LEU A 257 -10.37 -3.38 -11.24
CA LEU A 257 -10.19 -2.69 -9.96
C LEU A 257 -11.32 -1.69 -9.71
N VAL A 258 -11.66 -0.88 -10.71
CA VAL A 258 -12.72 0.14 -10.61
C VAL A 258 -14.08 -0.52 -10.44
N ALA A 259 -14.45 -1.44 -11.34
CA ALA A 259 -15.77 -2.08 -11.34
C ALA A 259 -16.08 -2.77 -10.00
N LYS A 260 -15.14 -3.57 -9.47
CA LYS A 260 -15.35 -4.27 -8.19
C LYS A 260 -15.38 -3.31 -6.98
N SER A 261 -14.61 -2.22 -7.01
CA SER A 261 -14.62 -1.23 -5.94
C SER A 261 -15.95 -0.48 -5.85
N ILE A 262 -16.50 -0.07 -6.99
CA ILE A 262 -17.81 0.58 -7.06
C ILE A 262 -18.91 -0.40 -6.65
N ALA A 263 -18.90 -1.62 -7.20
CA ALA A 263 -19.88 -2.65 -6.85
C ALA A 263 -19.88 -2.97 -5.34
N ALA A 264 -18.72 -3.01 -4.70
CA ALA A 264 -18.61 -3.19 -3.25
C ALA A 264 -19.24 -2.05 -2.46
N CYS A 265 -19.01 -0.79 -2.89
CA CYS A 265 -19.65 0.39 -2.27
C CYS A 265 -21.18 0.33 -2.38
N GLU A 266 -21.69 -0.05 -3.54
CA GLU A 266 -23.14 -0.16 -3.78
C GLU A 266 -23.78 -1.28 -2.94
N ALA A 267 -23.19 -2.49 -2.99
CA ALA A 267 -23.68 -3.64 -2.25
C ALA A 267 -23.77 -3.38 -0.74
N LEU A 268 -22.78 -2.67 -0.19
CA LEU A 268 -22.71 -2.34 1.24
C LEU A 268 -23.31 -0.98 1.59
N LYS A 269 -23.82 -0.25 0.60
CA LYS A 269 -24.33 1.11 0.76
C LYS A 269 -23.32 2.06 1.41
N ARG A 270 -22.03 1.85 1.16
CA ARG A 270 -20.95 2.73 1.63
C ARG A 270 -20.87 3.96 0.73
N LYS A 271 -20.79 5.12 1.35
CA LYS A 271 -20.70 6.41 0.64
C LYS A 271 -19.28 6.92 0.46
N THR A 272 -18.28 6.16 0.92
CA THR A 272 -16.87 6.51 0.82
C THR A 272 -16.09 5.30 0.26
N LEU A 273 -15.25 5.57 -0.75
CA LEU A 273 -14.23 4.65 -1.26
C LEU A 273 -12.87 5.24 -0.93
N ALA A 274 -12.08 4.49 -0.17
CA ALA A 274 -10.70 4.85 0.21
C ALA A 274 -9.71 3.99 -0.56
N VAL A 275 -8.71 4.57 -1.21
CA VAL A 275 -7.80 3.85 -2.10
C VAL A 275 -6.35 4.20 -1.80
N SER A 276 -5.52 3.18 -1.67
CA SER A 276 -4.09 3.29 -1.32
C SER A 276 -3.25 2.14 -1.90
N GLY A 277 -1.95 2.17 -1.60
CA GLY A 277 -0.96 1.26 -2.14
C GLY A 277 -0.32 1.82 -3.42
N GLY A 278 0.88 1.34 -3.77
CA GLY A 278 1.70 1.91 -4.85
C GLY A 278 1.01 1.98 -6.22
N VAL A 279 0.18 0.99 -6.57
CA VAL A 279 -0.60 1.00 -7.83
C VAL A 279 -1.65 2.10 -7.85
N SER A 280 -2.11 2.58 -6.68
CA SER A 280 -3.04 3.71 -6.60
C SER A 280 -2.44 5.05 -7.07
N CYS A 281 -1.12 5.11 -7.32
CA CYS A 281 -0.48 6.25 -7.98
C CYS A 281 -0.74 6.30 -9.48
N ASN A 282 -1.18 5.21 -10.10
CA ASN A 282 -1.47 5.15 -11.54
C ASN A 282 -2.56 6.18 -11.91
N GLY A 283 -2.23 7.11 -12.81
CA GLY A 283 -3.11 8.22 -13.19
C GLY A 283 -4.41 7.74 -13.82
N THR A 284 -4.34 6.74 -14.72
CA THR A 284 -5.53 6.17 -15.35
C THR A 284 -6.46 5.55 -14.32
N LEU A 285 -5.93 4.83 -13.32
CA LEU A 285 -6.74 4.29 -12.22
C LEU A 285 -7.41 5.42 -11.44
N ARG A 286 -6.68 6.48 -11.09
CA ARG A 286 -7.23 7.64 -10.34
C ARG A 286 -8.34 8.35 -11.11
N GLU A 287 -8.15 8.59 -12.39
CA GLU A 287 -9.14 9.23 -13.27
C GLU A 287 -10.40 8.38 -13.38
N ARG A 288 -10.26 7.09 -13.68
CA ARG A 288 -11.39 6.17 -13.78
C ARG A 288 -12.16 5.99 -12.47
N LEU A 289 -11.43 5.88 -11.35
CA LEU A 289 -12.08 5.83 -10.02
C LEU A 289 -12.85 7.11 -9.72
N LYS A 290 -12.32 8.28 -10.09
CA LYS A 290 -12.99 9.55 -9.88
C LYS A 290 -14.27 9.65 -10.72
N GLU A 291 -14.19 9.34 -12.01
CA GLU A 291 -15.34 9.34 -12.90
C GLU A 291 -16.49 8.44 -12.42
N GLU A 292 -16.14 7.20 -12.03
CA GLU A 292 -17.15 6.24 -11.59
C GLU A 292 -17.69 6.59 -10.19
N ALA A 293 -16.84 7.03 -9.26
CA ALA A 293 -17.27 7.46 -7.94
C ALA A 293 -18.22 8.65 -8.03
N ASP A 294 -17.91 9.65 -8.87
CA ASP A 294 -18.77 10.81 -9.09
C ASP A 294 -20.12 10.38 -9.70
N ARG A 295 -20.12 9.46 -10.68
CA ARG A 295 -21.34 8.93 -11.32
C ARG A 295 -22.26 8.21 -10.34
N HIS A 296 -21.70 7.52 -9.34
CA HIS A 296 -22.44 6.75 -8.33
C HIS A 296 -22.66 7.51 -7.00
N GLY A 297 -22.24 8.79 -6.93
CA GLY A 297 -22.38 9.61 -5.72
C GLY A 297 -21.57 9.09 -4.54
N ILE A 298 -20.40 8.49 -4.82
CA ILE A 298 -19.46 7.94 -3.85
C ILE A 298 -18.35 8.98 -3.63
N LYS A 299 -18.05 9.27 -2.36
CA LYS A 299 -16.92 10.15 -2.00
C LYS A 299 -15.62 9.37 -2.15
N LEU A 300 -14.81 9.73 -3.14
CA LEU A 300 -13.48 9.14 -3.32
C LEU A 300 -12.46 9.81 -2.39
N ARG A 301 -11.69 8.98 -1.68
CA ARG A 301 -10.50 9.37 -0.92
C ARG A 301 -9.29 8.61 -1.45
N LEU A 302 -8.36 9.32 -2.03
CA LEU A 302 -7.10 8.77 -2.52
C LEU A 302 -5.98 9.15 -1.54
N ALA A 303 -5.13 8.20 -1.18
CA ALA A 303 -3.90 8.54 -0.48
C ALA A 303 -3.08 9.53 -1.33
N LYS A 304 -2.41 10.49 -0.67
CA LYS A 304 -1.46 11.36 -1.35
C LYS A 304 -0.36 10.52 -2.00
N PRO A 305 0.19 10.90 -3.16
CA PRO A 305 1.23 10.12 -3.82
C PRO A 305 2.40 9.73 -2.91
N SER A 306 2.81 10.63 -2.01
CA SER A 306 3.87 10.38 -1.03
C SER A 306 3.50 9.36 0.05
N LEU A 307 2.22 9.01 0.20
CA LEU A 307 1.70 8.06 1.18
C LEU A 307 1.15 6.78 0.53
N CYS A 308 1.30 6.63 -0.79
CA CYS A 308 0.80 5.44 -1.52
C CYS A 308 1.78 4.27 -1.44
N THR A 309 3.10 4.55 -1.51
CA THR A 309 4.15 3.54 -1.36
C THR A 309 4.43 3.28 0.12
N ASP A 310 5.22 2.26 0.42
CA ASP A 310 5.60 1.92 1.79
C ASP A 310 6.31 3.11 2.45
N ASN A 311 5.79 3.52 3.60
CA ASN A 311 6.30 4.66 4.34
C ASN A 311 5.98 4.54 5.84
N ALA A 312 6.78 5.17 6.68
CA ALA A 312 6.58 5.12 8.12
C ALA A 312 5.44 6.04 8.62
N ALA A 313 5.03 7.03 7.83
CA ALA A 313 3.95 7.93 8.24
C ALA A 313 2.61 7.21 8.35
N MET A 314 2.32 6.23 7.45
CA MET A 314 1.12 5.41 7.54
C MET A 314 1.12 4.52 8.80
N ILE A 315 2.28 4.04 9.21
CA ILE A 315 2.46 3.26 10.45
C ILE A 315 2.25 4.15 11.67
N GLY A 316 2.86 5.34 11.67
CA GLY A 316 2.68 6.34 12.72
C GLY A 316 1.23 6.83 12.85
N PHE A 317 0.49 6.91 11.75
CA PHE A 317 -0.92 7.31 11.79
C PHE A 317 -1.79 6.26 12.51
N VAL A 318 -1.57 4.98 12.25
CA VAL A 318 -2.25 3.91 13.01
C VAL A 318 -1.88 3.97 14.49
N ALA A 319 -0.61 4.18 14.81
CA ALA A 319 -0.16 4.34 16.20
C ALA A 319 -0.82 5.56 16.87
N ALA A 320 -0.96 6.69 16.17
CA ALA A 320 -1.65 7.88 16.67
C ALA A 320 -3.15 7.62 16.92
N GLN A 321 -3.81 6.84 16.07
CA GLN A 321 -5.17 6.37 16.27
C GLN A 321 -5.31 5.54 17.55
N ARG A 322 -4.35 4.65 17.82
CA ARG A 322 -4.30 3.83 19.05
C ARG A 322 -4.01 4.71 20.29
N TRP A 323 -3.03 5.61 20.18
CA TRP A 323 -2.67 6.56 21.24
C TRP A 323 -3.88 7.38 21.71
N GLN A 324 -4.65 7.96 20.80
CA GLN A 324 -5.84 8.74 21.15
C GLN A 324 -6.92 7.93 21.90
N ARG A 325 -6.94 6.61 21.69
CA ARG A 325 -7.85 5.68 22.38
C ARG A 325 -7.30 5.17 23.69
N GLN A 326 -6.18 5.74 24.14
CA GLN A 326 -5.51 5.35 25.37
C GLN A 326 -5.08 3.86 25.38
N ASP A 327 -4.75 3.33 24.20
CA ASP A 327 -4.22 1.99 24.07
C ASP A 327 -2.83 1.92 24.74
N PRO A 328 -2.60 0.98 25.66
CA PRO A 328 -1.34 0.92 26.43
C PRO A 328 -0.13 0.51 25.56
N GLY A 329 -0.34 0.10 24.33
CA GLY A 329 0.69 -0.47 23.47
C GLY A 329 0.79 -1.99 23.58
N ASP A 330 1.69 -2.54 22.81
CA ASP A 330 1.92 -3.98 22.72
C ASP A 330 3.10 -4.40 23.61
N PRO A 331 3.11 -5.64 24.11
CA PRO A 331 4.23 -6.15 24.87
C PRO A 331 5.50 -6.24 24.00
N LEU A 332 6.66 -5.98 24.60
CA LEU A 332 7.94 -6.04 23.90
C LEU A 332 8.29 -7.44 23.39
N GLU A 333 7.70 -8.47 23.99
CA GLU A 333 7.83 -9.87 23.62
C GLU A 333 7.03 -10.24 22.35
N GLN A 334 6.09 -9.39 21.92
CA GLN A 334 5.31 -9.67 20.72
C GLN A 334 6.22 -9.84 19.51
N GLU A 335 6.15 -10.99 18.88
CA GLU A 335 6.96 -11.30 17.70
C GLU A 335 6.38 -10.68 16.41
N ILE A 336 7.25 -10.50 15.44
CA ILE A 336 6.82 -10.16 14.06
C ILE A 336 6.08 -11.37 13.46
N ASN A 337 5.15 -11.09 12.55
CA ASN A 337 4.46 -12.13 11.78
C ASN A 337 4.46 -11.78 10.29
N PRO A 338 5.31 -12.43 9.48
CA PRO A 338 5.37 -12.18 8.03
C PRO A 338 4.05 -12.36 7.29
N ASN A 339 3.13 -13.11 7.88
CA ASN A 339 1.80 -13.39 7.34
C ASN A 339 0.67 -12.77 8.19
N LEU A 340 0.98 -11.68 8.90
CA LEU A 340 0.02 -11.02 9.79
C LEU A 340 -1.22 -10.58 9.02
N ARG A 341 -2.37 -11.12 9.40
CA ARG A 341 -3.66 -10.74 8.81
C ARG A 341 -4.23 -9.53 9.51
N ILE A 342 -4.83 -8.63 8.76
CA ILE A 342 -5.57 -7.48 9.31
C ILE A 342 -6.96 -7.89 9.81
N PHE A 343 -7.46 -9.06 9.37
CA PHE A 343 -8.78 -9.58 9.70
C PHE A 343 -8.63 -10.76 10.65
N SER A 344 -9.38 -10.76 11.75
CA SER A 344 -9.63 -12.00 12.49
C SER A 344 -10.39 -12.96 11.58
N GLU A 345 -10.08 -14.24 11.63
CA GLU A 345 -10.93 -15.26 11.00
C GLU A 345 -12.32 -15.15 11.65
N ALA A 346 -13.21 -14.39 11.01
CA ALA A 346 -14.61 -14.46 11.36
C ALA A 346 -15.00 -15.92 11.12
N SER A 347 -15.48 -16.58 12.16
CA SER A 347 -16.14 -17.88 12.05
C SER A 347 -16.97 -17.86 10.76
N THR A 348 -16.67 -18.78 9.86
CA THR A 348 -17.54 -19.11 8.73
C THR A 348 -18.81 -19.74 9.30
N SER A 349 -19.66 -18.91 9.87
CA SER A 349 -21.06 -19.21 10.06
C SER A 349 -21.77 -18.56 8.87
N ASP A 350 -21.97 -19.40 7.84
CA ASP A 350 -22.91 -19.15 6.76
C ASP A 350 -24.26 -18.68 7.30
N PRO A 351 -24.93 -17.77 6.56
CA PRO A 351 -26.29 -17.35 6.89
C PRO A 351 -27.30 -18.48 6.74
#